data_49c8f4b534d9a2b4b05313570c2c7923
#
_entry.id   49c8f4b534d9a2b4b05313570c2c7923
#
_cell.length_a   1.000
_cell.length_b   1.000
_cell.length_c   1.000
_cell.angle_alpha   90.00
_cell.angle_beta   90.00
_cell.angle_gamma   90.00
#
_symmetry.space_group_name_H-M   'P 1'
#
loop_
_entity.id
_entity.type
_entity.pdbx_description
1 polymer ?
#
loop_
_entity_poly.entity_id
_entity_poly.type
_entity_poly.pdbx_seq_one_letter_code
_entity_poly.pdbx_strand_id
1 'polypeptide(L)'
;MIEVTNLQKSFENIKAIDQITARIEEGHVFGLIGTNGAGKSTFLRLICGVLKADSGQVLVDGDAVYNNPAVKAKFFYISDEMFFFKNGTPRDMAKLYKTYYPGFDEGRYEELLGKFGLDAGRKVDTFSKGMKKQLAVLCGICAGTKYLLCDETFDGLDPVMRQAVKSLFAREMEDRGLTPIIASHNLRELEDICEYVGLLHKGGILFARDLDDMKLNLHKVQCVVKTQATLEHIRKNLEVVTMEQRGTLYTFTIRGTREQLVEYMELLNPVFYELLPLSLEEIFISETEVNGYDIKALVS
;
A
#
# COMPACT_ATOMS: atom_id res chain seq x y z
N MET A 1 0.40 14.12 -10.35
CA MET A 1 0.13 12.76 -10.89
C MET A 1 1.44 12.09 -11.27
N ILE A 2 1.59 10.77 -11.02
CA ILE A 2 2.76 9.98 -11.44
C ILE A 2 2.31 8.97 -12.48
N GLU A 3 2.95 8.97 -13.64
CA GLU A 3 2.68 8.05 -14.75
C GLU A 3 3.90 7.17 -15.00
N VAL A 4 3.69 5.87 -14.97
CA VAL A 4 4.71 4.85 -15.20
C VAL A 4 4.33 4.06 -16.44
N THR A 5 5.24 3.95 -17.42
CA THR A 5 4.96 3.27 -18.68
C THR A 5 6.05 2.26 -19.00
N ASN A 6 5.68 0.99 -19.10
CA ASN A 6 6.54 -0.15 -19.48
C ASN A 6 7.89 -0.15 -18.73
N LEU A 7 7.85 0.18 -17.43
CA LEU A 7 9.04 0.35 -16.61
C LEU A 7 9.72 -0.98 -16.36
N GLN A 8 11.05 -1.02 -16.57
CA GLN A 8 11.87 -2.21 -16.32
C GLN A 8 13.11 -1.85 -15.53
N LYS A 9 13.50 -2.76 -14.61
CA LYS A 9 14.75 -2.68 -13.87
C LYS A 9 15.24 -4.07 -13.51
N SER A 10 16.48 -4.35 -13.86
CA SER A 10 17.18 -5.57 -13.48
C SER A 10 18.44 -5.24 -12.68
N PHE A 11 18.82 -6.15 -11.80
CA PHE A 11 20.09 -6.15 -11.11
C PHE A 11 20.76 -7.51 -11.43
N GLU A 12 21.83 -7.47 -12.21
CA GLU A 12 22.47 -8.67 -12.74
C GLU A 12 21.44 -9.58 -13.46
N ASN A 13 21.16 -10.75 -12.92
CA ASN A 13 20.22 -11.73 -13.47
C ASN A 13 18.80 -11.65 -12.87
N ILE A 14 18.55 -10.70 -11.95
CA ILE A 14 17.26 -10.57 -11.26
C ILE A 14 16.47 -9.43 -11.88
N LYS A 15 15.34 -9.73 -12.50
CA LYS A 15 14.36 -8.73 -12.90
C LYS A 15 13.59 -8.25 -11.66
N ALA A 16 13.98 -7.10 -11.13
CA ALA A 16 13.33 -6.51 -9.97
C ALA A 16 12.02 -5.79 -10.34
N ILE A 17 11.95 -5.22 -11.55
CA ILE A 17 10.76 -4.61 -12.14
C ILE A 17 10.65 -5.08 -13.58
N ASP A 18 9.48 -5.57 -13.97
CA ASP A 18 9.22 -6.15 -15.29
C ASP A 18 7.96 -5.57 -15.92
N GLN A 19 8.12 -4.66 -16.87
CA GLN A 19 7.09 -4.03 -17.71
C GLN A 19 5.92 -3.37 -16.93
N ILE A 20 6.21 -2.73 -15.80
CA ILE A 20 5.18 -2.06 -15.02
C ILE A 20 4.62 -0.85 -15.78
N THR A 21 3.29 -0.83 -15.91
CA THR A 21 2.53 0.35 -16.32
C THR A 21 1.51 0.64 -15.23
N ALA A 22 1.56 1.84 -14.65
CA ALA A 22 0.71 2.25 -13.54
C ALA A 22 0.52 3.76 -13.54
N ARG A 23 -0.58 4.21 -12.92
CA ARG A 23 -0.88 5.61 -12.68
C ARG A 23 -1.20 5.81 -11.20
N ILE A 24 -0.60 6.82 -10.59
CA ILE A 24 -0.84 7.20 -9.21
C ILE A 24 -1.43 8.61 -9.23
N GLU A 25 -2.70 8.69 -8.86
CA GLU A 25 -3.43 9.96 -8.80
C GLU A 25 -2.98 10.80 -7.60
N GLU A 26 -3.20 12.11 -7.68
CA GLU A 26 -2.87 13.04 -6.61
C GLU A 26 -3.97 13.10 -5.55
N GLY A 27 -3.56 13.40 -4.31
CA GLY A 27 -4.49 13.63 -3.21
C GLY A 27 -5.13 12.35 -2.66
N HIS A 28 -4.62 11.17 -3.03
CA HIS A 28 -5.07 9.88 -2.54
C HIS A 28 -3.92 9.09 -1.93
N VAL A 29 -4.24 8.22 -0.97
CA VAL A 29 -3.25 7.28 -0.43
C VAL A 29 -3.14 6.06 -1.34
N PHE A 30 -1.95 5.87 -1.92
CA PHE A 30 -1.65 4.69 -2.75
C PHE A 30 -0.86 3.64 -1.96
N GLY A 31 -1.44 2.45 -1.79
CA GLY A 31 -0.79 1.30 -1.15
C GLY A 31 -0.11 0.39 -2.16
N LEU A 32 1.18 0.16 -2.02
CA LEU A 32 1.92 -0.82 -2.82
C LEU A 32 2.12 -2.10 -2.01
N ILE A 33 1.39 -3.13 -2.37
CA ILE A 33 1.36 -4.42 -1.70
C ILE A 33 2.31 -5.39 -2.41
N GLY A 34 2.95 -6.26 -1.66
CA GLY A 34 3.74 -7.36 -2.22
C GLY A 34 4.60 -8.06 -1.17
N THR A 35 4.96 -9.30 -1.44
CA THR A 35 5.86 -10.06 -0.58
C THR A 35 7.26 -9.43 -0.52
N ASN A 36 8.08 -9.87 0.43
CA ASN A 36 9.48 -9.47 0.45
C ASN A 36 10.17 -9.93 -0.84
N GLY A 37 10.97 -9.04 -1.44
CA GLY A 37 11.60 -9.29 -2.74
C GLY A 37 10.70 -9.07 -3.97
N ALA A 38 9.43 -8.69 -3.82
CA ALA A 38 8.54 -8.42 -4.95
C ALA A 38 8.94 -7.21 -5.82
N GLY A 39 9.84 -6.34 -5.32
CA GLY A 39 10.32 -5.16 -6.05
C GLY A 39 9.80 -3.82 -5.51
N LYS A 40 9.05 -3.79 -4.38
CA LYS A 40 8.44 -2.59 -3.81
C LYS A 40 9.42 -1.42 -3.64
N SER A 41 10.50 -1.63 -2.89
CA SER A 41 11.53 -0.60 -2.66
C SER A 41 12.20 -0.15 -3.97
N THR A 42 12.40 -1.08 -4.91
CA THR A 42 12.94 -0.77 -6.24
C THR A 42 11.98 0.13 -7.01
N PHE A 43 10.70 -0.17 -6.99
CA PHE A 43 9.67 0.64 -7.63
C PHE A 43 9.63 2.06 -7.02
N LEU A 44 9.59 2.19 -5.69
CA LEU A 44 9.62 3.49 -5.01
C LEU A 44 10.86 4.31 -5.41
N ARG A 45 12.05 3.69 -5.46
CA ARG A 45 13.30 4.37 -5.86
C ARG A 45 13.31 4.79 -7.33
N LEU A 46 12.62 4.05 -8.20
CA LEU A 46 12.48 4.42 -9.61
C LEU A 46 11.54 5.61 -9.79
N ILE A 47 10.36 5.61 -9.13
CA ILE A 47 9.38 6.68 -9.29
C ILE A 47 9.83 8.02 -8.69
N CYS A 48 10.73 8.02 -7.69
CA CYS A 48 11.36 9.25 -7.18
C CYS A 48 12.72 9.57 -7.83
N GLY A 49 13.13 8.81 -8.85
CA GLY A 49 14.34 9.05 -9.62
C GLY A 49 15.66 8.79 -8.89
N VAL A 50 15.65 8.06 -7.77
CA VAL A 50 16.86 7.57 -7.08
C VAL A 50 17.56 6.53 -7.93
N LEU A 51 16.79 5.63 -8.56
CA LEU A 51 17.30 4.64 -9.50
C LEU A 51 16.97 5.04 -10.94
N LYS A 52 17.86 4.68 -11.87
CA LYS A 52 17.63 4.75 -13.30
C LYS A 52 16.95 3.48 -13.77
N ALA A 53 15.84 3.62 -14.53
CA ALA A 53 15.23 2.51 -15.23
C ALA A 53 16.13 2.00 -16.36
N ASP A 54 16.05 0.70 -16.67
CA ASP A 54 16.75 0.12 -17.81
C ASP A 54 15.96 0.36 -19.10
N SER A 55 14.61 0.36 -19.01
CA SER A 55 13.70 0.78 -20.09
C SER A 55 12.39 1.30 -19.51
N GLY A 56 11.54 1.87 -20.36
CA GLY A 56 10.31 2.55 -19.96
C GLY A 56 10.58 3.95 -19.42
N GLN A 57 9.56 4.57 -18.86
CA GLN A 57 9.66 5.93 -18.32
C GLN A 57 8.79 6.15 -17.08
N VAL A 58 9.19 7.14 -16.30
CA VAL A 58 8.40 7.69 -15.20
C VAL A 58 8.28 9.19 -15.43
N LEU A 59 7.02 9.66 -15.52
CA LEU A 59 6.69 11.07 -15.59
C LEU A 59 5.98 11.49 -14.31
N VAL A 60 6.31 12.67 -13.81
CA VAL A 60 5.69 13.30 -12.65
C VAL A 60 5.19 14.67 -13.08
N ASP A 61 3.88 14.83 -13.12
CA ASP A 61 3.22 16.02 -13.65
C ASP A 61 3.67 16.34 -15.11
N GLY A 62 3.90 15.29 -15.92
CA GLY A 62 4.35 15.40 -17.32
C GLY A 62 5.87 15.46 -17.53
N ASP A 63 6.66 15.65 -16.47
CA ASP A 63 8.11 15.77 -16.54
C ASP A 63 8.83 14.47 -16.15
N ALA A 64 9.92 14.13 -16.86
CA ALA A 64 10.73 12.96 -16.53
C ALA A 64 11.45 13.15 -15.17
N VAL A 65 11.39 12.11 -14.31
CA VAL A 65 11.93 12.19 -12.95
C VAL A 65 13.45 11.99 -12.89
N TYR A 66 14.01 11.12 -13.74
CA TYR A 66 15.44 10.81 -13.66
C TYR A 66 16.30 11.97 -14.14
N ASN A 67 17.35 12.31 -13.38
CA ASN A 67 18.23 13.47 -13.61
C ASN A 67 17.50 14.83 -13.64
N ASN A 68 16.33 14.95 -13.01
CA ASN A 68 15.57 16.19 -12.92
C ASN A 68 15.44 16.62 -11.45
N PRO A 69 16.33 17.50 -10.94
CA PRO A 69 16.29 17.95 -9.55
C PRO A 69 14.99 18.65 -9.16
N ALA A 70 14.37 19.40 -10.08
CA ALA A 70 13.11 20.10 -9.80
C ALA A 70 11.95 19.12 -9.55
N VAL A 71 11.92 18.02 -10.30
CA VAL A 71 10.92 16.94 -10.09
C VAL A 71 11.23 16.15 -8.84
N LYS A 72 12.52 15.84 -8.59
CA LYS A 72 12.93 15.10 -7.36
C LYS A 72 12.60 15.88 -6.09
N ALA A 73 12.67 17.20 -6.11
CA ALA A 73 12.30 18.04 -4.98
C ALA A 73 10.81 17.95 -4.58
N LYS A 74 9.95 17.36 -5.46
CA LYS A 74 8.54 17.08 -5.13
C LYS A 74 8.38 15.85 -4.22
N PHE A 75 9.44 15.09 -3.98
CA PHE A 75 9.40 13.84 -3.21
C PHE A 75 10.14 13.93 -1.89
N PHE A 76 9.57 13.32 -0.86
CA PHE A 76 10.31 12.89 0.32
C PHE A 76 10.24 11.35 0.40
N TYR A 77 11.39 10.68 0.51
CA TYR A 77 11.46 9.22 0.55
C TYR A 77 11.94 8.74 1.92
N ILE A 78 11.09 8.02 2.62
CA ILE A 78 11.40 7.32 3.87
C ILE A 78 11.74 5.87 3.48
N SER A 79 13.02 5.51 3.53
CA SER A 79 13.45 4.14 3.29
C SER A 79 13.27 3.28 4.54
N ASP A 80 13.17 1.96 4.37
CA ASP A 80 13.14 1.02 5.49
C ASP A 80 14.42 1.16 6.36
N GLU A 81 15.59 1.30 5.73
CA GLU A 81 16.83 1.70 6.40
C GLU A 81 16.93 3.23 6.45
N MET A 82 16.44 3.81 7.54
CA MET A 82 16.43 5.26 7.72
C MET A 82 17.83 5.80 8.08
N PHE A 83 18.22 6.89 7.41
CA PHE A 83 19.45 7.60 7.73
C PHE A 83 19.22 8.61 8.87
N PHE A 84 20.07 8.51 9.89
CA PHE A 84 20.21 9.54 10.93
C PHE A 84 21.69 9.80 11.21
N PHE A 85 22.03 11.03 11.57
CA PHE A 85 23.41 11.34 11.98
C PHE A 85 23.78 10.56 13.23
N LYS A 86 24.98 9.98 13.25
CA LYS A 86 25.55 9.38 14.46
C LYS A 86 25.60 10.43 15.57
N ASN A 87 25.05 10.11 16.76
CA ASN A 87 24.87 11.05 17.87
C ASN A 87 24.02 12.29 17.55
N GLY A 88 23.34 12.34 16.40
CA GLY A 88 22.46 13.45 16.03
C GLY A 88 21.15 13.45 16.82
N THR A 89 20.53 14.60 16.86
CA THR A 89 19.24 14.85 17.50
C THR A 89 18.15 15.09 16.46
N PRO A 90 16.85 15.05 16.80
CA PRO A 90 15.79 15.50 15.90
C PRO A 90 16.00 16.91 15.37
N ARG A 91 16.55 17.84 16.16
CA ARG A 91 16.90 19.19 15.70
C ARG A 91 17.98 19.19 14.63
N ASP A 92 18.97 18.31 14.72
CA ASP A 92 20.02 18.22 13.70
C ASP A 92 19.45 17.65 12.39
N MET A 93 18.47 16.76 12.47
CA MET A 93 17.75 16.29 11.28
C MET A 93 16.90 17.40 10.64
N ALA A 94 16.24 18.25 11.44
CA ALA A 94 15.50 19.39 10.91
C ALA A 94 16.42 20.35 10.14
N LYS A 95 17.60 20.67 10.68
CA LYS A 95 18.60 21.51 9.99
C LYS A 95 19.05 20.91 8.66
N LEU A 96 19.28 19.58 8.64
CA LEU A 96 19.63 18.88 7.40
C LEU A 96 18.51 19.03 6.37
N TYR A 97 17.28 18.67 6.75
CA TYR A 97 16.15 18.67 5.82
C TYR A 97 15.79 20.09 5.35
N LYS A 98 15.92 21.11 6.18
CA LYS A 98 15.76 22.52 5.76
C LYS A 98 16.73 22.94 4.66
N THR A 99 17.93 22.36 4.65
CA THR A 99 18.93 22.63 3.60
C THR A 99 18.47 22.07 2.24
N TYR A 100 17.85 20.89 2.23
CA TYR A 100 17.42 20.24 0.99
C TYR A 100 15.98 20.54 0.59
N TYR A 101 15.13 20.90 1.55
CA TYR A 101 13.73 21.24 1.38
C TYR A 101 13.48 22.65 1.90
N PRO A 102 13.57 23.69 1.04
CA PRO A 102 13.41 25.08 1.47
C PRO A 102 12.06 25.37 2.15
N GLY A 103 11.03 24.58 1.83
CA GLY A 103 9.69 24.64 2.45
C GLY A 103 9.58 23.91 3.79
N PHE A 104 10.67 23.40 4.38
CA PHE A 104 10.62 22.66 5.65
C PHE A 104 10.12 23.56 6.79
N ASP A 105 8.99 23.17 7.41
CA ASP A 105 8.36 23.90 8.50
C ASP A 105 8.92 23.47 9.86
N GLU A 106 9.91 24.21 10.36
CA GLU A 106 10.56 23.95 11.66
C GLU A 106 9.60 24.15 12.83
N GLY A 107 8.70 25.14 12.75
CA GLY A 107 7.75 25.44 13.82
C GLY A 107 6.78 24.29 14.03
N ARG A 108 6.20 23.82 12.91
CA ARG A 108 5.33 22.65 12.92
C ARG A 108 6.05 21.37 13.33
N TYR A 109 7.31 21.23 12.91
CA TYR A 109 8.12 20.06 13.30
C TYR A 109 8.32 19.98 14.81
N GLU A 110 8.69 21.09 15.48
CA GLU A 110 8.85 21.15 16.95
C GLU A 110 7.51 20.87 17.65
N GLU A 111 6.39 21.41 17.14
CA GLU A 111 5.04 21.12 17.66
C GLU A 111 4.72 19.62 17.56
N LEU A 112 4.95 18.99 16.41
CA LEU A 112 4.68 17.58 16.19
C LEU A 112 5.58 16.68 17.04
N LEU A 113 6.86 17.00 17.18
CA LEU A 113 7.76 16.29 18.11
C LEU A 113 7.16 16.24 19.51
N GLY A 114 6.66 17.39 20.02
CA GLY A 114 6.00 17.45 21.32
C GLY A 114 4.75 16.58 21.42
N LYS A 115 3.89 16.64 20.41
CA LYS A 115 2.66 15.82 20.33
C LYS A 115 2.95 14.32 20.28
N PHE A 116 4.03 13.90 19.61
CA PHE A 116 4.46 12.50 19.52
C PHE A 116 5.35 12.07 20.69
N GLY A 117 5.63 12.95 21.66
CA GLY A 117 6.45 12.64 22.82
C GLY A 117 7.93 12.40 22.49
N LEU A 118 8.41 12.96 21.38
CA LEU A 118 9.80 12.85 20.95
C LEU A 118 10.60 14.05 21.43
N ASP A 119 11.60 13.81 22.29
CA ASP A 119 12.49 14.89 22.77
C ASP A 119 13.41 15.34 21.64
N ALA A 120 13.26 16.62 21.25
CA ALA A 120 14.02 17.26 20.17
C ALA A 120 15.54 17.34 20.44
N GLY A 121 15.98 17.26 21.69
CA GLY A 121 17.39 17.29 22.09
C GLY A 121 18.00 15.92 22.39
N ARG A 122 17.20 14.86 22.43
CA ARG A 122 17.66 13.50 22.73
C ARG A 122 18.33 12.87 21.49
N LYS A 123 19.43 12.15 21.69
CA LYS A 123 20.12 11.45 20.60
C LYS A 123 19.22 10.39 19.93
N VAL A 124 19.08 10.46 18.60
CA VAL A 124 18.27 9.53 17.81
C VAL A 124 18.76 8.09 17.92
N ASP A 125 20.06 7.87 18.16
CA ASP A 125 20.63 6.54 18.38
C ASP A 125 20.00 5.83 19.59
N THR A 126 19.43 6.57 20.56
CA THR A 126 18.76 6.05 21.75
C THR A 126 17.26 5.81 21.55
N PHE A 127 16.72 6.15 20.38
CA PHE A 127 15.32 5.95 20.05
C PHE A 127 15.05 4.47 19.71
N SER A 128 13.86 3.98 20.07
CA SER A 128 13.38 2.68 19.61
C SER A 128 13.17 2.70 18.07
N LYS A 129 13.03 1.53 17.44
CA LYS A 129 12.71 1.42 15.99
C LYS A 129 11.44 2.22 15.66
N GLY A 130 10.37 2.10 16.49
CA GLY A 130 9.13 2.85 16.32
C GLY A 130 9.32 4.37 16.43
N MET A 131 10.06 4.85 17.43
CA MET A 131 10.36 6.29 17.59
C MET A 131 11.15 6.84 16.38
N LYS A 132 12.08 6.07 15.83
CA LYS A 132 12.82 6.44 14.61
C LYS A 132 11.89 6.57 13.40
N LYS A 133 10.94 5.64 13.24
CA LYS A 133 9.93 5.69 12.17
C LYS A 133 8.99 6.89 12.33
N GLN A 134 8.53 7.16 13.54
CA GLN A 134 7.76 8.38 13.84
C GLN A 134 8.55 9.63 13.44
N LEU A 135 9.80 9.74 13.86
CA LEU A 135 10.67 10.87 13.53
C LEU A 135 10.80 11.05 12.01
N ALA A 136 11.03 9.97 11.26
CA ALA A 136 11.14 10.01 9.81
C ALA A 136 9.85 10.51 9.14
N VAL A 137 8.69 10.05 9.62
CA VAL A 137 7.38 10.52 9.14
C VAL A 137 7.21 12.01 9.40
N LEU A 138 7.53 12.50 10.61
CA LEU A 138 7.43 13.92 10.94
C LEU A 138 8.35 14.77 10.06
N CYS A 139 9.58 14.29 9.78
CA CYS A 139 10.48 14.96 8.84
C CYS A 139 9.86 15.05 7.45
N GLY A 140 9.27 13.95 6.94
CA GLY A 140 8.66 13.90 5.62
C GLY A 140 7.45 14.82 5.48
N ILE A 141 6.60 14.88 6.51
CA ILE A 141 5.46 15.79 6.55
C ILE A 141 5.91 17.25 6.54
N CYS A 142 6.87 17.59 7.42
CA CYS A 142 7.36 18.97 7.53
C CYS A 142 8.24 19.41 6.36
N ALA A 143 8.71 18.47 5.52
CA ALA A 143 9.44 18.79 4.29
C ALA A 143 8.58 19.56 3.26
N GLY A 144 7.25 19.52 3.38
CA GLY A 144 6.33 20.25 2.51
C GLY A 144 6.31 19.75 1.07
N THR A 145 6.73 18.50 0.82
CA THR A 145 6.75 17.91 -0.52
C THR A 145 5.36 17.45 -0.96
N LYS A 146 5.15 17.33 -2.27
CA LYS A 146 3.89 16.89 -2.87
C LYS A 146 3.67 15.37 -2.67
N TYR A 147 4.73 14.58 -2.74
CA TYR A 147 4.70 13.13 -2.62
C TYR A 147 5.52 12.68 -1.42
N LEU A 148 4.95 11.81 -0.59
CA LEU A 148 5.62 11.17 0.53
C LEU A 148 5.68 9.67 0.31
N LEU A 149 6.88 9.15 0.02
CA LEU A 149 7.11 7.73 -0.18
C LEU A 149 7.50 7.07 1.14
N CYS A 150 6.76 6.05 1.55
CA CYS A 150 6.94 5.31 2.80
C CYS A 150 7.26 3.84 2.50
N ASP A 151 8.52 3.43 2.68
CA ASP A 151 8.96 2.05 2.46
C ASP A 151 8.98 1.31 3.81
N GLU A 152 8.04 0.37 4.00
CA GLU A 152 7.85 -0.41 5.24
C GLU A 152 7.79 0.46 6.52
N THR A 153 7.27 1.69 6.39
CA THR A 153 7.33 2.70 7.45
C THR A 153 6.39 2.40 8.61
N PHE A 154 5.26 1.74 8.35
CA PHE A 154 4.26 1.41 9.36
C PHE A 154 4.61 0.16 10.18
N ASP A 155 5.50 -0.70 9.67
CA ASP A 155 5.99 -1.86 10.41
C ASP A 155 6.68 -1.46 11.71
N GLY A 156 6.25 -2.02 12.85
CA GLY A 156 6.78 -1.73 14.18
C GLY A 156 6.28 -0.44 14.83
N LEU A 157 5.29 0.25 14.24
CA LEU A 157 4.49 1.25 14.96
C LEU A 157 3.41 0.54 15.78
N ASP A 158 3.22 0.98 17.03
CA ASP A 158 2.08 0.53 17.81
C ASP A 158 0.75 1.05 17.23
N PRO A 159 -0.40 0.42 17.56
CA PRO A 159 -1.69 0.79 16.97
C PRO A 159 -2.08 2.25 17.18
N VAL A 160 -1.73 2.84 18.33
CA VAL A 160 -2.08 4.24 18.65
C VAL A 160 -1.27 5.20 17.77
N MET A 161 0.04 4.95 17.65
CA MET A 161 0.91 5.75 16.80
C MET A 161 0.58 5.59 15.32
N ARG A 162 0.20 4.39 14.88
CA ARG A 162 -0.29 4.14 13.54
C ARG A 162 -1.53 5.00 13.24
N GLN A 163 -2.50 5.03 14.15
CA GLN A 163 -3.69 5.86 13.99
C GLN A 163 -3.37 7.37 13.99
N ALA A 164 -2.41 7.80 14.81
CA ALA A 164 -1.97 9.20 14.81
C ALA A 164 -1.34 9.61 13.47
N VAL A 165 -0.48 8.75 12.88
CA VAL A 165 0.12 8.98 11.55
C VAL A 165 -0.95 9.02 10.46
N LYS A 166 -1.96 8.11 10.51
CA LYS A 166 -3.09 8.13 9.57
C LYS A 166 -3.84 9.46 9.61
N SER A 167 -4.22 9.90 10.81
CA SER A 167 -4.92 11.17 10.99
C SER A 167 -4.09 12.35 10.50
N LEU A 168 -2.75 12.27 10.66
CA LEU A 168 -1.84 13.28 10.17
C LEU A 168 -1.78 13.29 8.64
N PHE A 169 -1.75 12.12 7.98
CA PHE A 169 -1.81 12.03 6.52
C PHE A 169 -3.12 12.58 5.97
N ALA A 170 -4.26 12.18 6.53
CA ALA A 170 -5.57 12.67 6.10
C ALA A 170 -5.63 14.21 6.14
N ARG A 171 -5.14 14.80 7.21
CA ARG A 171 -5.06 16.27 7.34
C ARG A 171 -4.15 16.90 6.30
N GLU A 172 -2.96 16.32 6.06
CA GLU A 172 -2.02 16.85 5.05
C GLU A 172 -2.57 16.75 3.63
N MET A 173 -3.34 15.69 3.36
CA MET A 173 -4.03 15.52 2.08
C MET A 173 -5.09 16.61 1.89
N GLU A 174 -5.89 16.89 2.92
CA GLU A 174 -6.92 17.92 2.90
C GLU A 174 -6.31 19.34 2.81
N ASP A 175 -5.30 19.64 3.64
CA ASP A 175 -4.73 20.98 3.78
C ASP A 175 -3.88 21.39 2.56
N ARG A 176 -3.15 20.45 1.92
CA ARG A 176 -2.18 20.78 0.86
C ARG A 176 -2.06 19.76 -0.29
N GLY A 177 -2.96 18.79 -0.37
CA GLY A 177 -2.94 17.79 -1.44
C GLY A 177 -1.74 16.84 -1.38
N LEU A 178 -1.22 16.51 -0.19
CA LEU A 178 -0.20 15.48 -0.04
C LEU A 178 -0.67 14.18 -0.68
N THR A 179 0.23 13.48 -1.35
CA THR A 179 -0.01 12.15 -1.92
C THR A 179 0.93 11.14 -1.25
N PRO A 180 0.47 10.42 -0.22
CA PRO A 180 1.25 9.34 0.39
C PRO A 180 1.27 8.11 -0.50
N ILE A 181 2.46 7.51 -0.67
CA ILE A 181 2.65 6.23 -1.37
C ILE A 181 3.33 5.29 -0.40
N ILE A 182 2.62 4.25 0.03
CA ILE A 182 3.01 3.41 1.15
C ILE A 182 3.27 1.99 0.63
N ALA A 183 4.51 1.53 0.69
CA ALA A 183 4.84 0.14 0.43
C ALA A 183 4.85 -0.66 1.74
N SER A 184 4.12 -1.75 1.77
CA SER A 184 4.09 -2.69 2.90
C SER A 184 3.83 -4.12 2.43
N HIS A 185 4.33 -5.09 3.19
CA HIS A 185 3.94 -6.49 3.07
C HIS A 185 2.79 -6.85 4.02
N ASN A 186 2.42 -5.95 4.93
CA ASN A 186 1.33 -6.13 5.87
C ASN A 186 0.04 -5.48 5.34
N LEU A 187 -0.85 -6.30 4.80
CA LEU A 187 -2.10 -5.90 4.19
C LEU A 187 -3.03 -5.13 5.14
N ARG A 188 -3.06 -5.55 6.42
CA ARG A 188 -3.92 -4.90 7.43
C ARG A 188 -3.52 -3.45 7.70
N GLU A 189 -2.23 -3.13 7.53
CA GLU A 189 -1.76 -1.76 7.70
C GLU A 189 -2.28 -0.84 6.59
N LEU A 190 -2.39 -1.37 5.37
CA LEU A 190 -2.82 -0.63 4.21
C LEU A 190 -4.34 -0.54 4.10
N GLU A 191 -5.06 -1.58 4.54
CA GLU A 191 -6.52 -1.67 4.45
C GLU A 191 -7.25 -0.49 5.06
N ASP A 192 -6.73 -0.01 6.18
CA ASP A 192 -7.35 1.10 6.90
C ASP A 192 -6.92 2.50 6.39
N ILE A 193 -5.85 2.61 5.55
CA ILE A 193 -5.28 3.89 5.14
C ILE A 193 -5.48 4.17 3.66
N CYS A 194 -5.34 3.13 2.83
CA CYS A 194 -5.23 3.29 1.39
C CYS A 194 -6.61 3.34 0.73
N GLU A 195 -6.75 4.25 -0.22
CA GLU A 195 -7.89 4.33 -1.14
C GLU A 195 -7.62 3.50 -2.39
N TYR A 196 -6.39 3.56 -2.89
CA TYR A 196 -5.93 2.79 -4.05
C TYR A 196 -4.85 1.81 -3.64
N VAL A 197 -4.89 0.62 -4.23
CA VAL A 197 -3.89 -0.42 -3.97
C VAL A 197 -3.34 -0.99 -5.27
N GLY A 198 -2.02 -1.15 -5.31
CA GLY A 198 -1.31 -1.86 -6.38
C GLY A 198 -0.65 -3.11 -5.82
N LEU A 199 -0.91 -4.26 -6.45
CA LEU A 199 -0.28 -5.51 -6.09
C LEU A 199 0.95 -5.76 -6.94
N LEU A 200 2.12 -5.80 -6.31
CA LEU A 200 3.39 -6.12 -6.94
C LEU A 200 3.77 -7.58 -6.68
N HIS A 201 4.02 -8.32 -7.75
CA HIS A 201 4.46 -9.70 -7.68
C HIS A 201 5.55 -9.98 -8.71
N LYS A 202 6.70 -10.56 -8.26
CA LYS A 202 7.86 -10.90 -9.13
C LYS A 202 8.26 -9.77 -10.10
N GLY A 203 8.23 -8.53 -9.62
CA GLY A 203 8.58 -7.35 -10.41
C GLY A 203 7.47 -6.81 -11.32
N GLY A 204 6.34 -7.49 -11.49
CA GLY A 204 5.18 -7.02 -12.25
C GLY A 204 4.04 -6.52 -11.36
N ILE A 205 3.22 -5.59 -11.85
CA ILE A 205 1.96 -5.22 -11.20
C ILE A 205 0.85 -6.13 -11.72
N LEU A 206 0.21 -6.88 -10.84
CA LEU A 206 -0.93 -7.72 -11.18
C LEU A 206 -2.20 -6.88 -11.35
N PHE A 207 -2.39 -5.89 -10.49
CA PHE A 207 -3.46 -4.89 -10.60
C PHE A 207 -3.09 -3.61 -9.85
N ALA A 208 -3.74 -2.49 -10.23
CA ALA A 208 -3.79 -1.26 -9.46
C ALA A 208 -5.23 -0.75 -9.54
N ARG A 209 -5.97 -0.72 -8.42
CA ARG A 209 -7.41 -0.46 -8.37
C ARG A 209 -7.80 0.29 -7.11
N ASP A 210 -8.97 0.91 -7.18
CA ASP A 210 -9.68 1.43 -6.03
C ASP A 210 -10.06 0.28 -5.09
N LEU A 211 -9.79 0.46 -3.79
CA LEU A 211 -10.01 -0.58 -2.78
C LEU A 211 -11.49 -0.79 -2.49
N ASP A 212 -12.28 0.29 -2.48
CA ASP A 212 -13.72 0.21 -2.25
C ASP A 212 -14.43 -0.45 -3.42
N ASP A 213 -14.03 -0.15 -4.67
CA ASP A 213 -14.52 -0.85 -5.86
C ASP A 213 -14.23 -2.35 -5.80
N MET A 214 -13.06 -2.74 -5.31
CA MET A 214 -12.73 -4.17 -5.12
C MET A 214 -13.62 -4.82 -4.06
N LYS A 215 -13.86 -4.15 -2.93
CA LYS A 215 -14.74 -4.62 -1.85
C LYS A 215 -16.20 -4.66 -2.27
N LEU A 216 -16.66 -3.77 -3.15
CA LEU A 216 -18.03 -3.74 -3.65
C LEU A 216 -18.33 -4.87 -4.65
N ASN A 217 -17.33 -5.34 -5.37
CA ASN A 217 -17.48 -6.32 -6.45
C ASN A 217 -16.98 -7.72 -6.12
N LEU A 218 -16.51 -7.97 -4.90
CA LEU A 218 -16.04 -9.28 -4.46
C LEU A 218 -16.59 -9.57 -3.06
N HIS A 219 -17.32 -10.67 -2.91
CA HIS A 219 -17.99 -11.02 -1.67
C HIS A 219 -17.67 -12.43 -1.21
N LYS A 220 -17.62 -12.59 0.10
CA LYS A 220 -17.53 -13.89 0.77
C LYS A 220 -18.91 -14.36 1.13
N VAL A 221 -19.35 -15.48 0.57
CA VAL A 221 -20.63 -16.10 0.85
C VAL A 221 -20.41 -17.40 1.60
N GLN A 222 -20.90 -17.48 2.83
CA GLN A 222 -20.97 -18.73 3.57
C GLN A 222 -22.36 -19.31 3.42
N CYS A 223 -22.48 -20.60 3.07
CA CYS A 223 -23.78 -21.24 2.99
C CYS A 223 -23.73 -22.74 3.29
N VAL A 224 -24.88 -23.26 3.71
CA VAL A 224 -25.15 -24.70 3.84
C VAL A 224 -26.19 -25.05 2.81
N VAL A 225 -25.81 -25.86 1.83
CA VAL A 225 -26.71 -26.29 0.74
C VAL A 225 -27.39 -27.63 1.04
N LYS A 226 -28.62 -27.79 0.55
CA LYS A 226 -29.42 -28.97 0.77
C LYS A 226 -28.97 -30.19 -0.05
N THR A 227 -28.44 -29.92 -1.25
CA THR A 227 -28.09 -30.99 -2.20
C THR A 227 -26.83 -30.62 -3.00
N GLN A 228 -26.18 -31.62 -3.56
CA GLN A 228 -25.04 -31.43 -4.47
C GLN A 228 -25.45 -30.68 -5.74
N ALA A 229 -26.67 -30.85 -6.22
CA ALA A 229 -27.20 -30.13 -7.38
C ALA A 229 -27.25 -28.62 -7.12
N THR A 230 -27.60 -28.20 -5.89
CA THR A 230 -27.57 -26.78 -5.49
C THR A 230 -26.16 -26.22 -5.53
N LEU A 231 -25.16 -26.98 -5.12
CA LEU A 231 -23.75 -26.57 -5.19
C LEU A 231 -23.28 -26.37 -6.63
N GLU A 232 -23.63 -27.32 -7.51
CA GLU A 232 -23.30 -27.21 -8.95
C GLU A 232 -24.00 -26.02 -9.61
N HIS A 233 -25.24 -25.72 -9.19
CA HIS A 233 -25.96 -24.55 -9.67
C HIS A 233 -25.28 -23.23 -9.29
N ILE A 234 -24.77 -23.10 -8.06
CA ILE A 234 -23.95 -21.94 -7.63
C ILE A 234 -22.72 -21.80 -8.53
N ARG A 235 -21.97 -22.89 -8.70
CA ARG A 235 -20.72 -22.87 -9.48
C ARG A 235 -20.91 -22.55 -10.96
N LYS A 236 -22.06 -22.89 -11.51
CA LYS A 236 -22.38 -22.66 -12.94
C LYS A 236 -22.89 -21.25 -13.23
N ASN A 237 -23.62 -20.66 -12.29
CA ASN A 237 -24.34 -19.40 -12.55
C ASN A 237 -23.70 -18.18 -11.87
N LEU A 238 -22.76 -18.38 -10.96
CA LEU A 238 -22.00 -17.29 -10.33
C LEU A 238 -20.52 -17.40 -10.68
N GLU A 239 -19.86 -16.24 -10.77
CA GLU A 239 -18.41 -16.16 -10.99
C GLU A 239 -17.69 -16.48 -9.66
N VAL A 240 -17.55 -17.79 -9.38
CA VAL A 240 -16.88 -18.27 -8.18
C VAL A 240 -15.37 -18.21 -8.37
N VAL A 241 -14.70 -17.36 -7.61
CA VAL A 241 -13.23 -17.19 -7.61
C VAL A 241 -12.57 -18.29 -6.78
N THR A 242 -13.04 -18.49 -5.53
CA THR A 242 -12.54 -19.55 -4.65
C THR A 242 -13.70 -20.28 -3.98
N MET A 243 -13.46 -21.53 -3.58
CA MET A 243 -14.41 -22.34 -2.81
C MET A 243 -13.67 -23.17 -1.78
N GLU A 244 -14.11 -23.08 -0.53
CA GLU A 244 -13.67 -23.92 0.56
C GLU A 244 -14.85 -24.68 1.17
N GLN A 245 -14.59 -25.88 1.67
CA GLN A 245 -15.59 -26.69 2.36
C GLN A 245 -15.08 -27.11 3.75
N ARG A 246 -15.88 -26.86 4.77
CA ARG A 246 -15.64 -27.37 6.14
C ARG A 246 -16.88 -28.07 6.65
N GLY A 247 -16.88 -29.40 6.59
CA GLY A 247 -18.08 -30.20 6.88
C GLY A 247 -19.21 -29.91 5.89
N THR A 248 -20.33 -29.39 6.38
CA THR A 248 -21.50 -29.00 5.57
C THR A 248 -21.50 -27.54 5.16
N LEU A 249 -20.58 -26.72 5.72
CA LEU A 249 -20.45 -25.30 5.41
C LEU A 249 -19.53 -25.10 4.21
N TYR A 250 -20.05 -24.41 3.20
CA TYR A 250 -19.29 -23.92 2.05
C TYR A 250 -19.00 -22.44 2.21
N THR A 251 -17.79 -22.05 1.91
CA THR A 251 -17.37 -20.64 1.83
C THR A 251 -16.91 -20.37 0.42
N PHE A 252 -17.58 -19.46 -0.24
CA PHE A 252 -17.26 -19.01 -1.60
C PHE A 252 -16.74 -17.59 -1.57
N THR A 253 -15.75 -17.28 -2.41
CA THR A 253 -15.47 -15.92 -2.85
C THR A 253 -16.07 -15.76 -4.24
N ILE A 254 -17.01 -14.83 -4.39
CA ILE A 254 -17.83 -14.68 -5.60
C ILE A 254 -17.72 -13.24 -6.10
N ARG A 255 -17.53 -13.07 -7.39
CA ARG A 255 -17.56 -11.77 -8.07
C ARG A 255 -19.00 -11.40 -8.42
N GLY A 256 -19.40 -10.16 -8.10
CA GLY A 256 -20.73 -9.63 -8.32
C GLY A 256 -21.12 -8.62 -7.26
N THR A 257 -22.22 -7.89 -7.45
CA THR A 257 -22.70 -6.95 -6.45
C THR A 257 -23.43 -7.66 -5.32
N ARG A 258 -23.49 -7.01 -4.15
CA ARG A 258 -24.17 -7.56 -2.97
C ARG A 258 -25.64 -7.87 -3.25
N GLU A 259 -26.32 -6.98 -3.97
CA GLU A 259 -27.74 -7.09 -4.31
C GLU A 259 -28.00 -8.33 -5.19
N GLN A 260 -27.17 -8.52 -6.22
CA GLN A 260 -27.27 -9.70 -7.11
C GLN A 260 -27.07 -11.00 -6.35
N LEU A 261 -26.09 -11.03 -5.43
CA LEU A 261 -25.79 -12.23 -4.66
C LEU A 261 -26.91 -12.55 -3.64
N VAL A 262 -27.48 -11.54 -2.97
CA VAL A 262 -28.60 -11.71 -2.04
C VAL A 262 -29.80 -12.26 -2.79
N GLU A 263 -30.23 -11.63 -3.90
CA GLU A 263 -31.35 -12.08 -4.72
C GLU A 263 -31.16 -13.54 -5.19
N TYR A 264 -29.97 -13.87 -5.66
CA TYR A 264 -29.66 -15.22 -6.11
C TYR A 264 -29.74 -16.25 -4.97
N MET A 265 -29.17 -15.91 -3.79
CA MET A 265 -29.20 -16.83 -2.63
C MET A 265 -30.60 -17.00 -2.06
N GLU A 266 -31.46 -15.96 -2.09
CA GLU A 266 -32.86 -16.06 -1.72
C GLU A 266 -33.65 -16.99 -2.66
N LEU A 267 -33.46 -16.89 -3.97
CA LEU A 267 -34.06 -17.79 -4.97
C LEU A 267 -33.62 -19.24 -4.78
N LEU A 268 -32.34 -19.44 -4.43
CA LEU A 268 -31.75 -20.76 -4.22
C LEU A 268 -32.24 -21.43 -2.94
N ASN A 269 -32.70 -20.64 -1.96
CA ASN A 269 -33.24 -21.06 -0.67
C ASN A 269 -32.38 -22.14 0.04
N PRO A 270 -31.09 -21.87 0.33
CA PRO A 270 -30.23 -22.79 1.08
C PRO A 270 -30.74 -23.00 2.51
N VAL A 271 -30.16 -23.94 3.26
CA VAL A 271 -30.46 -24.09 4.70
C VAL A 271 -30.03 -22.87 5.49
N PHE A 272 -28.90 -22.30 5.11
CA PHE A 272 -28.32 -21.11 5.71
C PHE A 272 -27.48 -20.40 4.66
N TYR A 273 -27.45 -19.06 4.68
CA TYR A 273 -26.43 -18.26 4.01
C TYR A 273 -26.15 -16.95 4.74
N GLU A 274 -24.94 -16.46 4.55
CA GLU A 274 -24.50 -15.18 5.07
C GLU A 274 -23.47 -14.57 4.10
N LEU A 275 -23.61 -13.27 3.82
CA LEU A 275 -22.62 -12.50 3.07
C LEU A 275 -21.73 -11.74 4.05
N LEU A 276 -20.43 -12.04 4.00
CA LEU A 276 -19.42 -11.45 4.84
C LEU A 276 -18.53 -10.49 4.02
N PRO A 277 -18.05 -9.39 4.61
CA PRO A 277 -17.05 -8.57 3.98
C PRO A 277 -15.75 -9.37 3.82
N LEU A 278 -15.03 -9.10 2.73
CA LEU A 278 -13.68 -9.61 2.53
C LEU A 278 -12.66 -8.63 3.12
N SER A 279 -11.65 -9.17 3.80
CA SER A 279 -10.46 -8.42 4.15
C SER A 279 -9.59 -8.18 2.91
N LEU A 280 -8.72 -7.16 2.94
CA LEU A 280 -7.76 -6.94 1.87
C LEU A 280 -6.86 -8.16 1.63
N GLU A 281 -6.56 -8.93 2.68
CA GLU A 281 -5.80 -10.17 2.58
C GLU A 281 -6.54 -11.26 1.76
N GLU A 282 -7.84 -11.42 1.98
CA GLU A 282 -8.67 -12.37 1.23
C GLU A 282 -8.85 -11.92 -0.23
N ILE A 283 -9.01 -10.62 -0.47
CA ILE A 283 -9.04 -10.03 -1.82
C ILE A 283 -7.71 -10.29 -2.53
N PHE A 284 -6.59 -10.05 -1.85
CA PHE A 284 -5.24 -10.30 -2.36
C PHE A 284 -5.04 -11.75 -2.77
N ILE A 285 -5.41 -12.71 -1.90
CA ILE A 285 -5.31 -14.14 -2.18
C ILE A 285 -6.15 -14.50 -3.41
N SER A 286 -7.40 -14.03 -3.46
CA SER A 286 -8.32 -14.31 -4.56
C SER A 286 -7.81 -13.78 -5.90
N GLU A 287 -7.31 -12.55 -5.96
CA GLU A 287 -6.79 -11.95 -7.19
C GLU A 287 -5.45 -12.60 -7.63
N THR A 288 -4.64 -13.08 -6.70
CA THR A 288 -3.40 -13.81 -7.05
C THR A 288 -3.68 -15.20 -7.58
N GLU A 289 -4.67 -15.94 -7.03
CA GLU A 289 -5.09 -17.25 -7.54
C GLU A 289 -5.63 -17.16 -8.99
N VAL A 290 -6.43 -16.13 -9.30
CA VAL A 290 -6.94 -15.88 -10.67
C VAL A 290 -5.81 -15.66 -11.67
N ASN A 291 -4.72 -15.00 -11.24
CA ASN A 291 -3.55 -14.75 -12.06
C ASN A 291 -2.54 -15.93 -12.10
N GLY A 292 -2.95 -17.12 -11.64
CA GLY A 292 -2.15 -18.34 -11.73
C GLY A 292 -1.11 -18.49 -10.61
N TYR A 293 -1.26 -17.75 -9.52
CA TYR A 293 -0.39 -17.84 -8.36
C TYR A 293 -0.99 -18.78 -7.32
N ASP A 294 -0.50 -20.00 -7.26
CA ASP A 294 -0.94 -21.00 -6.28
C ASP A 294 -0.20 -20.79 -4.95
N ILE A 295 -0.85 -20.05 -4.02
CA ILE A 295 -0.33 -19.86 -2.66
C ILE A 295 -0.29 -21.20 -1.90
N LYS A 296 -1.16 -22.15 -2.23
CA LYS A 296 -1.19 -23.46 -1.59
C LYS A 296 0.05 -24.30 -1.93
N ALA A 297 0.64 -24.10 -3.12
CA ALA A 297 1.88 -24.74 -3.51
C ALA A 297 3.12 -24.23 -2.74
N LEU A 298 3.01 -23.11 -2.01
CA LEU A 298 4.10 -22.60 -1.15
C LEU A 298 4.10 -23.20 0.26
N VAL A 299 3.00 -23.84 0.67
CA VAL A 299 2.79 -24.37 2.02
C VAL A 299 2.73 -25.90 2.02
N SER A 300 2.70 -26.53 0.85
CA SER A 300 2.82 -27.98 0.63
C SER A 300 4.26 -28.36 0.36
#